data_e849e1ce53d1de987d6e6328f843383a
#
_entry.id   e849e1ce53d1de987d6e6328f843383a
#
_cell.length_a   1.000
_cell.length_b   1.000
_cell.length_c   1.000
_cell.angle_alpha   90.00
_cell.angle_beta   90.00
_cell.angle_gamma   90.00
#
_symmetry.space_group_name_H-M   'P 1'
#
loop_
_entity.id
_entity.type
_entity.pdbx_description
1 polymer ?
#
loop_
_entity_poly.entity_id
_entity_poly.type
_entity_poly.pdbx_seq_one_letter_code
_entity_poly.pdbx_strand_id
1 'polypeptide(L)'
;MMYLINNEYTAKGEQPIQGILCLDDKDAAAKLHYLAREWQYFPGKLLTPEMLKKDPGYYSCYISIGERNEMELGNKEASTYGCGTYRMFLILPEEEKIWAISMAEVFSAYRIYINGELAGEVGDPDEKTYMDRIMNRVFTFQGSGVVEIVIAVADKSHIRPGIQAIPVLGSPVRVSIQRGLRVLGSGCAIAFCICIMFGTLMVHVRTRTKEFAIFNLVCLCVAGYSLCSLVHNFFLLPTKPWYALETMIYYLILSCMIRLEDCIIGKKRGIYLFLL
;
A
#
# COMPACT_ATOMS: atom_id res chain seq x y z
N MET A 1 10.91 -2.71 13.33
CA MET A 1 10.28 -3.67 14.26
C MET A 1 8.98 -4.29 13.70
N MET A 2 8.10 -3.53 13.03
CA MET A 2 6.91 -4.08 12.36
C MET A 2 7.22 -5.05 11.21
N TYR A 3 8.31 -4.84 10.47
CA TYR A 3 8.77 -5.73 9.40
C TYR A 3 9.18 -7.14 9.88
N LEU A 4 9.61 -7.28 11.15
CA LEU A 4 10.01 -8.57 11.72
C LEU A 4 8.83 -9.40 12.24
N ILE A 5 7.67 -8.77 12.49
CA ILE A 5 6.50 -9.44 13.08
C ILE A 5 5.52 -9.90 11.99
N ASN A 6 5.54 -9.26 10.82
CA ASN A 6 4.59 -9.53 9.74
C ASN A 6 5.29 -9.47 8.38
N ASN A 7 6.21 -10.40 8.14
CA ASN A 7 6.83 -10.52 6.84
C ASN A 7 5.82 -11.16 5.87
N GLU A 8 5.10 -10.31 5.18
CA GLU A 8 4.05 -10.66 4.23
C GLU A 8 4.57 -11.57 3.09
N TYR A 9 5.87 -11.50 2.78
CA TYR A 9 6.51 -12.30 1.74
C TYR A 9 6.94 -13.70 2.21
N THR A 10 7.12 -13.90 3.51
CA THR A 10 7.52 -15.17 4.10
C THR A 10 6.45 -15.79 4.99
N ALA A 11 5.23 -15.22 4.99
CA ALA A 11 4.12 -15.76 5.74
C ALA A 11 3.91 -17.24 5.38
N LYS A 12 3.94 -18.10 6.40
CA LYS A 12 3.62 -19.52 6.24
C LYS A 12 2.12 -19.63 6.03
N GLY A 13 1.70 -19.91 4.82
CA GLY A 13 0.31 -20.10 4.44
C GLY A 13 0.23 -20.70 3.06
N GLU A 14 -0.96 -21.05 2.64
CA GLU A 14 -1.22 -21.48 1.29
C GLU A 14 -0.85 -20.35 0.33
N GLN A 15 -0.09 -20.68 -0.71
CA GLN A 15 0.37 -19.76 -1.72
C GLN A 15 -0.37 -20.01 -3.01
N PRO A 16 -0.71 -18.97 -3.77
CA PRO A 16 -1.31 -19.14 -5.10
C PRO A 16 -0.33 -19.85 -6.04
N ILE A 17 -0.88 -20.66 -6.94
CA ILE A 17 -0.14 -21.31 -8.03
C ILE A 17 -0.87 -20.97 -9.32
N GLN A 18 -0.17 -20.35 -10.27
CA GLN A 18 -0.71 -19.96 -11.59
C GLN A 18 -2.08 -19.25 -11.51
N GLY A 19 -2.17 -18.27 -10.62
CA GLY A 19 -3.38 -17.46 -10.45
C GLY A 19 -4.51 -18.15 -9.68
N ILE A 20 -4.26 -19.29 -9.03
CA ILE A 20 -5.27 -20.05 -8.27
C ILE A 20 -4.79 -20.20 -6.82
N LEU A 21 -5.60 -19.79 -5.87
CA LEU A 21 -5.39 -20.00 -4.42
C LEU A 21 -6.50 -20.94 -3.89
N CYS A 22 -6.09 -22.10 -3.37
CA CYS A 22 -6.99 -23.06 -2.73
C CYS A 22 -7.06 -22.78 -1.22
N LEU A 23 -8.27 -22.62 -0.71
CA LEU A 23 -8.57 -22.36 0.71
C LEU A 23 -9.66 -23.35 1.20
N ASP A 24 -9.39 -24.64 1.08
CA ASP A 24 -10.36 -25.70 1.42
C ASP A 24 -10.56 -25.90 2.92
N ASP A 25 -9.70 -25.33 3.75
CA ASP A 25 -9.81 -25.45 5.21
C ASP A 25 -11.05 -24.73 5.73
N LYS A 26 -11.87 -25.42 6.54
CA LYS A 26 -13.06 -24.83 7.17
C LYS A 26 -12.74 -23.57 7.99
N ASP A 27 -11.53 -23.49 8.50
CA ASP A 27 -11.02 -22.35 9.26
C ASP A 27 -10.30 -21.31 8.41
N ALA A 28 -10.30 -21.46 7.08
CA ALA A 28 -9.61 -20.53 6.18
C ALA A 28 -10.03 -19.06 6.41
N ALA A 29 -11.34 -18.81 6.57
CA ALA A 29 -11.81 -17.45 6.84
C ALA A 29 -11.32 -16.86 8.18
N ALA A 30 -10.92 -17.72 9.13
CA ALA A 30 -10.38 -17.27 10.41
C ALA A 30 -8.89 -16.88 10.34
N LYS A 31 -8.23 -17.15 9.21
CA LYS A 31 -6.82 -16.79 8.96
C LYS A 31 -6.75 -15.57 8.05
N LEU A 32 -5.59 -14.92 8.00
CA LEU A 32 -5.28 -13.88 7.02
C LEU A 32 -4.42 -14.52 5.92
N HIS A 33 -4.82 -14.33 4.67
CA HIS A 33 -4.10 -14.82 3.50
C HIS A 33 -3.54 -13.64 2.73
N TYR A 34 -2.22 -13.65 2.51
CA TYR A 34 -1.51 -12.61 1.80
C TYR A 34 -1.39 -12.99 0.33
N LEU A 35 -2.07 -12.26 -0.54
CA LEU A 35 -2.14 -12.53 -1.98
C LEU A 35 -0.93 -11.93 -2.71
N ALA A 36 0.29 -12.40 -2.34
CA ALA A 36 1.54 -11.79 -2.77
C ALA A 36 1.99 -12.25 -4.16
N ARG A 37 1.74 -13.52 -4.52
CA ARG A 37 2.42 -14.19 -5.63
C ARG A 37 1.46 -14.69 -6.68
N GLU A 38 2.03 -14.98 -7.87
CA GLU A 38 1.37 -15.74 -8.95
C GLU A 38 0.04 -15.14 -9.42
N TRP A 39 -0.10 -13.80 -9.39
CA TRP A 39 -1.22 -13.15 -10.05
C TRP A 39 -1.10 -13.31 -11.56
N GLN A 40 -2.17 -13.74 -12.23
CA GLN A 40 -2.26 -13.62 -13.67
C GLN A 40 -2.36 -12.15 -14.03
N TYR A 41 -1.40 -11.64 -14.80
CA TYR A 41 -1.29 -10.22 -15.14
C TYR A 41 -1.39 -10.01 -16.65
N PHE A 42 -2.20 -9.06 -17.05
CA PHE A 42 -2.42 -8.65 -18.44
C PHE A 42 -1.82 -7.27 -18.66
N PRO A 43 -0.57 -7.18 -19.15
CA PRO A 43 0.12 -5.91 -19.30
C PRO A 43 -0.51 -5.03 -20.39
N GLY A 44 -0.57 -3.72 -20.14
CA GLY A 44 -1.04 -2.72 -21.08
C GLY A 44 -2.54 -2.72 -21.39
N LYS A 45 -3.35 -3.44 -20.58
CA LYS A 45 -4.79 -3.55 -20.84
C LYS A 45 -5.60 -3.37 -19.56
N LEU A 46 -6.66 -2.55 -19.65
CA LEU A 46 -7.73 -2.47 -18.66
C LEU A 46 -8.84 -3.42 -19.09
N LEU A 47 -8.90 -4.58 -18.46
CA LEU A 47 -9.86 -5.63 -18.82
C LEU A 47 -10.93 -5.74 -17.73
N THR A 48 -12.18 -5.83 -18.15
CA THR A 48 -13.29 -6.23 -17.29
C THR A 48 -13.46 -7.74 -17.30
N PRO A 49 -14.12 -8.34 -16.29
CA PRO A 49 -14.43 -9.77 -16.30
C PRO A 49 -15.19 -10.23 -17.54
N GLU A 50 -16.05 -9.39 -18.10
CA GLU A 50 -16.79 -9.69 -19.34
C GLU A 50 -15.85 -9.78 -20.55
N MET A 51 -14.87 -8.88 -20.66
CA MET A 51 -13.86 -8.92 -21.72
C MET A 51 -13.00 -10.18 -21.62
N LEU A 52 -12.59 -10.55 -20.40
CA LEU A 52 -11.81 -11.76 -20.14
C LEU A 52 -12.58 -13.05 -20.49
N LYS A 53 -13.90 -13.07 -20.29
CA LYS A 53 -14.77 -14.19 -20.67
C LYS A 53 -14.96 -14.27 -22.20
N LYS A 54 -15.05 -13.10 -22.86
CA LYS A 54 -15.32 -13.03 -24.30
C LYS A 54 -14.10 -13.39 -25.14
N ASP A 55 -12.92 -13.01 -24.70
CA ASP A 55 -11.65 -13.29 -25.37
C ASP A 55 -10.61 -13.81 -24.37
N PRO A 56 -10.47 -15.12 -24.18
CA PRO A 56 -9.47 -15.72 -23.32
C PRO A 56 -8.03 -15.67 -23.90
N GLY A 57 -7.87 -15.23 -25.15
CA GLY A 57 -6.58 -15.21 -25.86
C GLY A 57 -5.67 -14.02 -25.55
N TYR A 58 -5.99 -13.16 -24.59
CA TYR A 58 -5.11 -12.07 -24.18
C TYR A 58 -3.79 -12.61 -23.63
N TYR A 59 -2.69 -11.99 -24.06
CA TYR A 59 -1.38 -12.28 -23.48
C TYR A 59 -1.39 -11.98 -21.99
N SER A 60 -0.93 -12.93 -21.19
CA SER A 60 -0.79 -12.80 -19.74
C SER A 60 0.50 -13.46 -19.27
N CYS A 61 0.99 -12.99 -18.12
CA CYS A 61 2.12 -13.58 -17.41
C CYS A 61 1.75 -13.72 -15.93
N TYR A 62 2.55 -14.46 -15.16
CA TYR A 62 2.36 -14.56 -13.72
C TYR A 62 3.40 -13.66 -13.03
N ILE A 63 2.93 -12.86 -12.10
CA ILE A 63 3.76 -11.88 -11.39
C ILE A 63 3.49 -11.90 -9.88
N SER A 64 4.47 -11.42 -9.13
CA SER A 64 4.33 -11.17 -7.68
C SER A 64 4.17 -9.68 -7.42
N ILE A 65 3.30 -9.32 -6.50
CA ILE A 65 3.03 -7.93 -6.13
C ILE A 65 4.24 -7.34 -5.41
N GLY A 66 4.64 -6.13 -5.81
CA GLY A 66 5.73 -5.37 -5.19
C GLY A 66 7.14 -5.77 -5.61
N GLU A 67 7.31 -6.75 -6.52
CA GLU A 67 8.64 -7.17 -6.99
C GLU A 67 9.17 -6.38 -8.19
N ARG A 68 8.30 -5.78 -9.00
CA ARG A 68 8.67 -5.03 -10.22
C ARG A 68 7.67 -3.91 -10.51
N ASN A 69 8.08 -2.97 -11.36
CA ASN A 69 7.18 -2.00 -11.97
C ASN A 69 6.40 -2.66 -13.12
N GLU A 70 5.40 -3.45 -12.78
CA GLU A 70 4.62 -4.26 -13.73
C GLU A 70 3.96 -3.42 -14.83
N MET A 71 3.64 -2.17 -14.53
CA MET A 71 3.08 -1.22 -15.50
C MET A 71 4.01 -0.92 -16.67
N GLU A 72 5.33 -1.03 -16.47
CA GLU A 72 6.33 -0.81 -17.53
C GLU A 72 6.33 -1.95 -18.56
N LEU A 73 5.89 -3.16 -18.17
CA LEU A 73 5.84 -4.30 -19.08
C LEU A 73 4.88 -4.09 -20.27
N GLY A 74 3.85 -3.26 -20.08
CA GLY A 74 2.87 -2.92 -21.11
C GLY A 74 3.16 -1.61 -21.87
N ASN A 75 4.17 -0.85 -21.46
CA ASN A 75 4.43 0.50 -21.97
C ASN A 75 5.46 0.46 -23.11
N LYS A 76 5.06 0.03 -24.30
CA LYS A 76 5.94 -0.08 -25.49
C LYS A 76 6.29 1.28 -26.13
N GLU A 77 5.54 2.35 -25.82
CA GLU A 77 5.63 3.64 -26.51
C GLU A 77 6.19 4.78 -25.63
N ALA A 78 6.83 4.49 -24.51
CA ALA A 78 7.28 5.48 -23.54
C ALA A 78 6.18 6.49 -23.12
N SER A 79 4.92 6.04 -23.12
CA SER A 79 3.77 6.81 -22.66
C SER A 79 3.85 7.04 -21.15
N THR A 80 3.35 8.18 -20.67
CA THR A 80 3.17 8.43 -19.22
C THR A 80 1.98 7.69 -18.62
N TYR A 81 1.25 6.93 -19.42
CA TYR A 81 0.11 6.12 -19.01
C TYR A 81 0.46 4.65 -19.08
N GLY A 82 0.58 4.02 -17.92
CA GLY A 82 0.69 2.58 -17.79
C GLY A 82 -0.60 1.98 -17.26
N CYS A 83 -0.99 0.81 -17.75
CA CYS A 83 -2.13 0.09 -17.20
C CYS A 83 -1.91 -1.42 -17.23
N GLY A 84 -2.70 -2.13 -16.44
CA GLY A 84 -2.67 -3.58 -16.41
C GLY A 84 -3.82 -4.13 -15.60
N THR A 85 -4.11 -5.40 -15.81
CA THR A 85 -5.17 -6.11 -15.10
C THR A 85 -4.60 -7.31 -14.40
N TYR A 86 -4.89 -7.43 -13.12
CA TYR A 86 -4.52 -8.56 -12.26
C TYR A 86 -5.74 -9.45 -12.10
N ARG A 87 -5.55 -10.76 -12.19
CA ARG A 87 -6.62 -11.75 -12.03
C ARG A 87 -6.16 -12.88 -11.11
N MET A 88 -7.04 -13.32 -10.22
CA MET A 88 -6.82 -14.47 -9.35
C MET A 88 -8.13 -15.21 -9.12
N PHE A 89 -8.05 -16.54 -9.10
CA PHE A 89 -9.13 -17.40 -8.68
C PHE A 89 -8.90 -17.88 -7.26
N LEU A 90 -9.93 -17.79 -6.44
CA LEU A 90 -9.96 -18.36 -5.10
C LEU A 90 -10.86 -19.57 -5.11
N ILE A 91 -10.37 -20.70 -4.62
CA ILE A 91 -11.20 -21.87 -4.33
C ILE A 91 -11.50 -21.82 -2.83
N LEU A 92 -12.72 -21.39 -2.50
CA LEU A 92 -13.20 -21.23 -1.13
C LEU A 92 -13.97 -22.49 -0.68
N PRO A 93 -14.14 -22.68 0.66
CA PRO A 93 -15.02 -23.75 1.16
C PRO A 93 -16.43 -23.65 0.57
N GLU A 94 -17.12 -24.78 0.46
CA GLU A 94 -18.49 -24.82 -0.06
C GLU A 94 -19.51 -24.08 0.81
N GLU A 95 -19.20 -23.96 2.12
CA GLU A 95 -20.00 -23.19 3.04
C GLU A 95 -19.88 -21.69 2.72
N GLU A 96 -21.01 -21.09 2.42
CA GLU A 96 -21.06 -19.65 2.10
C GLU A 96 -20.66 -18.80 3.29
N LYS A 97 -19.61 -17.99 3.13
CA LYS A 97 -19.05 -17.12 4.16
C LYS A 97 -18.86 -15.71 3.62
N ILE A 98 -18.85 -14.75 4.57
CA ILE A 98 -18.48 -13.38 4.24
C ILE A 98 -16.94 -13.25 4.32
N TRP A 99 -16.38 -12.84 3.20
CA TRP A 99 -14.96 -12.56 3.04
C TRP A 99 -14.71 -11.07 2.91
N ALA A 100 -13.49 -10.66 3.21
CA ALA A 100 -13.03 -9.31 3.01
C ALA A 100 -11.64 -9.31 2.37
N ILE A 101 -11.44 -8.43 1.39
CA ILE A 101 -10.14 -8.15 0.80
C ILE A 101 -9.73 -6.71 1.13
N SER A 102 -8.55 -6.55 1.73
CA SER A 102 -7.97 -5.26 2.05
C SER A 102 -6.99 -4.85 0.95
N MET A 103 -7.26 -3.70 0.34
CA MET A 103 -6.40 -3.02 -0.62
C MET A 103 -5.77 -1.81 0.06
N ALA A 104 -4.47 -1.86 0.33
CA ALA A 104 -3.72 -0.80 0.97
C ALA A 104 -2.62 -0.29 0.04
N GLU A 105 -2.25 1.00 0.18
CA GLU A 105 -1.11 1.61 -0.51
C GLU A 105 -1.11 1.39 -2.03
N VAL A 106 -2.28 1.48 -2.67
CA VAL A 106 -2.39 1.54 -4.14
C VAL A 106 -2.35 3.01 -4.53
N PHE A 107 -1.23 3.44 -5.11
CA PHE A 107 -1.01 4.84 -5.52
C PHE A 107 -1.55 5.16 -6.92
N SER A 108 -2.14 4.17 -7.55
CA SER A 108 -2.72 4.22 -8.90
C SER A 108 -4.24 4.15 -8.82
N ALA A 109 -4.93 4.64 -9.85
CA ALA A 109 -6.37 4.44 -9.97
C ALA A 109 -6.68 2.97 -10.25
N TYR A 110 -7.70 2.42 -9.60
CA TYR A 110 -8.08 1.02 -9.82
C TYR A 110 -9.57 0.75 -9.66
N ARG A 111 -10.03 -0.32 -10.34
CA ARG A 111 -11.34 -0.95 -10.15
C ARG A 111 -11.14 -2.40 -9.76
N ILE A 112 -11.88 -2.85 -8.76
CA ILE A 112 -11.89 -4.24 -8.32
C ILE A 112 -13.25 -4.88 -8.64
N TYR A 113 -13.20 -6.03 -9.28
CA TYR A 113 -14.37 -6.86 -9.61
C TYR A 113 -14.25 -8.18 -8.87
N ILE A 114 -15.36 -8.65 -8.34
CA ILE A 114 -15.48 -9.94 -7.65
C ILE A 114 -16.64 -10.70 -8.28
N ASN A 115 -16.38 -11.91 -8.77
CA ASN A 115 -17.35 -12.73 -9.51
C ASN A 115 -18.04 -12.01 -10.68
N GLY A 116 -17.33 -11.10 -11.34
CA GLY A 116 -17.85 -10.35 -12.48
C GLY A 116 -18.54 -9.02 -12.10
N GLU A 117 -18.85 -8.79 -10.84
CA GLU A 117 -19.49 -7.57 -10.36
C GLU A 117 -18.46 -6.54 -9.86
N LEU A 118 -18.71 -5.26 -10.10
CA LEU A 118 -17.87 -4.18 -9.61
C LEU A 118 -18.03 -4.05 -8.09
N ALA A 119 -17.04 -4.51 -7.33
CA ALA A 119 -17.03 -4.38 -5.88
C ALA A 119 -16.65 -2.96 -5.42
N GLY A 120 -15.90 -2.21 -6.23
CA GLY A 120 -15.61 -0.80 -5.99
C GLY A 120 -14.45 -0.27 -6.80
N GLU A 121 -14.20 1.04 -6.61
CA GLU A 121 -13.15 1.76 -7.31
C GLU A 121 -12.48 2.81 -6.41
N VAL A 122 -11.24 3.17 -6.74
CA VAL A 122 -10.50 4.28 -6.15
C VAL A 122 -9.83 5.05 -7.27
N GLY A 123 -10.23 6.31 -7.46
CA GLY A 123 -9.89 7.08 -8.65
C GLY A 123 -10.66 6.61 -9.88
N ASP A 124 -10.21 7.04 -11.05
CA ASP A 124 -10.75 6.60 -12.35
C ASP A 124 -9.58 6.11 -13.22
N PRO A 125 -9.52 4.80 -13.55
CA PRO A 125 -8.43 4.25 -14.34
C PRO A 125 -8.57 4.50 -15.85
N ASP A 126 -9.72 4.95 -16.35
CA ASP A 126 -9.93 5.15 -17.77
C ASP A 126 -9.02 6.24 -18.34
N GLU A 127 -8.41 6.01 -19.48
CA GLU A 127 -7.40 6.91 -20.07
C GLU A 127 -7.90 8.35 -20.28
N LYS A 128 -9.16 8.52 -20.69
CA LYS A 128 -9.76 9.83 -21.00
C LYS A 128 -10.15 10.63 -19.77
N THR A 129 -10.58 9.95 -18.73
CA THR A 129 -11.11 10.53 -17.49
C THR A 129 -10.21 10.27 -16.30
N TYR A 130 -8.98 9.82 -16.56
CA TYR A 130 -8.02 9.38 -15.55
C TYR A 130 -7.92 10.35 -14.37
N MET A 131 -8.13 9.82 -13.19
CA MET A 131 -8.01 10.54 -11.93
C MET A 131 -7.39 9.66 -10.87
N ASP A 132 -6.14 9.95 -10.52
CA ASP A 132 -5.45 9.24 -9.45
C ASP A 132 -5.95 9.66 -8.07
N ARG A 133 -6.24 8.68 -7.24
CA ARG A 133 -6.61 8.86 -5.85
C ARG A 133 -5.97 7.75 -5.02
N ILE A 134 -5.69 8.06 -3.76
CA ILE A 134 -5.22 7.09 -2.79
C ILE A 134 -6.18 6.99 -1.61
N MET A 135 -6.54 5.77 -1.27
CA MET A 135 -7.30 5.43 -0.08
C MET A 135 -7.15 3.94 0.21
N ASN A 136 -6.85 3.59 1.44
CA ASN A 136 -6.85 2.19 1.87
C ASN A 136 -8.30 1.72 2.05
N ARG A 137 -8.74 0.75 1.24
CA ARG A 137 -10.11 0.24 1.27
C ARG A 137 -10.18 -1.24 1.58
N VAL A 138 -11.30 -1.62 2.16
CA VAL A 138 -11.67 -3.01 2.39
C VAL A 138 -12.97 -3.27 1.63
N PHE A 139 -12.96 -4.30 0.80
CA PHE A 139 -14.13 -4.74 0.05
C PHE A 139 -14.62 -6.05 0.65
N THR A 140 -15.90 -6.12 0.96
CA THR A 140 -16.53 -7.33 1.51
C THR A 140 -17.39 -7.98 0.45
N PHE A 141 -17.37 -9.30 0.41
CA PHE A 141 -18.17 -10.09 -0.50
C PHE A 141 -18.61 -11.40 0.15
N GLN A 142 -19.67 -11.98 -0.36
CA GLN A 142 -20.16 -13.29 0.03
C GLN A 142 -19.68 -14.28 -1.02
N GLY A 143 -19.13 -15.41 -0.59
CA GLY A 143 -18.56 -16.36 -1.54
C GLY A 143 -18.38 -17.75 -0.98
N SER A 144 -18.52 -18.73 -1.88
CA SER A 144 -18.25 -20.15 -1.70
C SER A 144 -17.78 -20.73 -3.03
N GLY A 145 -17.11 -21.87 -3.01
CA GLY A 145 -16.57 -22.49 -4.22
C GLY A 145 -15.57 -21.60 -4.95
N VAL A 146 -15.71 -21.43 -6.26
CA VAL A 146 -14.77 -20.65 -7.08
C VAL A 146 -15.18 -19.19 -7.14
N VAL A 147 -14.31 -18.30 -6.68
CA VAL A 147 -14.47 -16.84 -6.72
C VAL A 147 -13.37 -16.23 -7.58
N GLU A 148 -13.76 -15.42 -8.57
CA GLU A 148 -12.84 -14.69 -9.43
C GLU A 148 -12.64 -13.25 -8.89
N ILE A 149 -11.37 -12.85 -8.74
CA ILE A 149 -10.99 -11.46 -8.42
C ILE A 149 -10.27 -10.90 -9.64
N VAL A 150 -10.73 -9.74 -10.13
CA VAL A 150 -10.09 -8.98 -11.21
C VAL A 150 -9.85 -7.55 -10.73
N ILE A 151 -8.61 -7.06 -10.86
CA ILE A 151 -8.23 -5.71 -10.47
C ILE A 151 -7.62 -5.02 -11.68
N ALA A 152 -8.35 -4.06 -12.25
CA ALA A 152 -7.87 -3.23 -13.35
C ALA A 152 -7.24 -1.96 -12.78
N VAL A 153 -5.97 -1.71 -13.09
CA VAL A 153 -5.17 -0.63 -12.51
C VAL A 153 -4.56 0.22 -13.61
N ALA A 154 -4.53 1.54 -13.43
CA ALA A 154 -3.87 2.48 -14.35
C ALA A 154 -3.11 3.54 -13.58
N ASP A 155 -1.99 3.98 -14.17
CA ASP A 155 -1.13 5.02 -13.64
C ASP A 155 -0.61 5.95 -14.74
N LYS A 156 -0.64 7.27 -14.48
CA LYS A 156 0.00 8.30 -15.30
C LYS A 156 1.15 9.00 -14.57
N SER A 157 1.38 8.63 -13.32
CA SER A 157 2.34 9.33 -12.46
C SER A 157 3.73 8.69 -12.48
N HIS A 158 3.82 7.39 -12.71
CA HIS A 158 5.05 6.56 -12.65
C HIS A 158 5.82 6.64 -11.32
N ILE A 159 5.19 7.14 -10.26
CA ILE A 159 5.87 7.34 -8.98
C ILE A 159 5.96 6.02 -8.18
N ARG A 160 4.90 5.26 -8.16
CA ARG A 160 4.78 3.89 -7.64
C ARG A 160 3.62 3.21 -8.35
N PRO A 161 3.81 2.81 -9.60
CA PRO A 161 2.74 2.26 -10.41
C PRO A 161 2.30 0.89 -9.90
N GLY A 162 1.02 0.57 -10.07
CA GLY A 162 0.46 -0.72 -9.71
C GLY A 162 0.07 -0.86 -8.24
N ILE A 163 -0.02 -2.10 -7.80
CA ILE A 163 -0.35 -2.48 -6.43
C ILE A 163 0.96 -2.64 -5.65
N GLN A 164 1.23 -1.76 -4.68
CA GLN A 164 2.49 -1.77 -3.93
C GLN A 164 2.41 -2.61 -2.66
N ALA A 165 1.29 -2.56 -1.95
CA ALA A 165 1.08 -3.40 -0.78
C ALA A 165 0.29 -4.65 -1.15
N ILE A 166 0.66 -5.76 -0.55
CA ILE A 166 0.03 -7.06 -0.79
C ILE A 166 -1.43 -7.01 -0.34
N PRO A 167 -2.40 -7.36 -1.21
CA PRO A 167 -3.79 -7.52 -0.82
C PRO A 167 -3.93 -8.63 0.23
N VAL A 168 -4.77 -8.38 1.24
CA VAL A 168 -4.99 -9.32 2.34
C VAL A 168 -6.42 -9.79 2.34
N LEU A 169 -6.61 -11.10 2.27
CA LEU A 169 -7.90 -11.78 2.29
C LEU A 169 -8.13 -12.43 3.66
N GLY A 170 -9.37 -12.42 4.13
CA GLY A 170 -9.79 -13.10 5.36
C GLY A 170 -11.22 -12.76 5.74
N SER A 171 -11.64 -13.13 6.96
CA SER A 171 -12.94 -12.67 7.45
C SER A 171 -12.94 -11.16 7.68
N PRO A 172 -14.09 -10.47 7.58
CA PRO A 172 -14.20 -9.03 7.81
C PRO A 172 -13.64 -8.60 9.17
N VAL A 173 -13.84 -9.43 10.19
CA VAL A 173 -13.36 -9.17 11.55
C VAL A 173 -11.82 -9.19 11.59
N ARG A 174 -11.18 -10.21 11.00
CA ARG A 174 -9.71 -10.32 11.00
C ARG A 174 -9.04 -9.20 10.21
N VAL A 175 -9.57 -8.91 9.04
CA VAL A 175 -9.09 -7.82 8.18
C VAL A 175 -9.26 -6.46 8.89
N SER A 176 -10.39 -6.25 9.57
CA SER A 176 -10.64 -5.03 10.34
C SER A 176 -9.72 -4.90 11.56
N ILE A 177 -9.44 -6.01 12.27
CA ILE A 177 -8.47 -6.01 13.37
C ILE A 177 -7.07 -5.66 12.86
N GLN A 178 -6.61 -6.27 11.76
CA GLN A 178 -5.30 -5.96 11.18
C GLN A 178 -5.20 -4.49 10.79
N ARG A 179 -6.24 -3.94 10.13
CA ARG A 179 -6.30 -2.51 9.78
C ARG A 179 -6.30 -1.65 11.05
N GLY A 180 -7.10 -2.01 12.05
CA GLY A 180 -7.16 -1.31 13.33
C GLY A 180 -5.83 -1.27 14.06
N LEU A 181 -5.06 -2.37 14.05
CA LEU A 181 -3.73 -2.42 14.63
C LEU A 181 -2.74 -1.50 13.89
N ARG A 182 -2.80 -1.40 12.57
CA ARG A 182 -1.98 -0.45 11.79
C ARG A 182 -2.33 1.00 12.16
N VAL A 183 -3.62 1.35 12.21
CA VAL A 183 -4.10 2.66 12.62
C VAL A 183 -3.69 3.01 14.04
N LEU A 184 -3.88 2.06 14.97
CA LEU A 184 -3.46 2.21 16.37
C LEU A 184 -1.95 2.42 16.49
N GLY A 185 -1.14 1.64 15.77
CA GLY A 185 0.32 1.79 15.76
C GLY A 185 0.76 3.19 15.30
N SER A 186 0.17 3.71 14.21
CA SER A 186 0.44 5.08 13.74
C SER A 186 -0.01 6.13 14.78
N GLY A 187 -1.19 5.95 15.38
CA GLY A 187 -1.68 6.84 16.43
C GLY A 187 -0.80 6.86 17.67
N CYS A 188 -0.34 5.68 18.12
CA CYS A 188 0.60 5.56 19.24
C CYS A 188 1.95 6.22 18.92
N ALA A 189 2.47 6.08 17.70
CA ALA A 189 3.70 6.73 17.28
C ALA A 189 3.58 8.26 17.30
N ILE A 190 2.47 8.80 16.82
CA ILE A 190 2.17 10.24 16.87
C ILE A 190 2.11 10.72 18.32
N ALA A 191 1.33 10.05 19.18
CA ALA A 191 1.20 10.42 20.58
C ALA A 191 2.55 10.37 21.31
N PHE A 192 3.35 9.34 21.07
CA PHE A 192 4.69 9.21 21.64
C PHE A 192 5.62 10.35 21.20
N CYS A 193 5.65 10.68 19.91
CA CYS A 193 6.43 11.81 19.41
C CYS A 193 5.99 13.14 20.03
N ILE A 194 4.68 13.38 20.19
CA ILE A 194 4.16 14.60 20.82
C ILE A 194 4.58 14.68 22.30
N CYS A 195 4.49 13.56 23.05
CA CYS A 195 4.90 13.52 24.46
C CYS A 195 6.39 13.82 24.62
N ILE A 196 7.25 13.18 23.80
CA ILE A 196 8.69 13.42 23.82
C ILE A 196 8.99 14.87 23.43
N MET A 197 8.36 15.36 22.36
CA MET A 197 8.53 16.74 21.89
C MET A 197 8.18 17.76 23.00
N PHE A 198 7.11 17.54 23.73
CA PHE A 198 6.72 18.41 24.84
C PHE A 198 7.77 18.41 25.96
N GLY A 199 8.26 17.22 26.38
CA GLY A 199 9.30 17.11 27.39
C GLY A 199 10.61 17.78 26.98
N THR A 200 11.08 17.53 25.75
CA THR A 200 12.33 18.11 25.24
C THR A 200 12.21 19.61 24.94
N LEU A 201 11.01 20.10 24.59
CA LEU A 201 10.74 21.53 24.43
C LEU A 201 10.91 22.29 25.77
N MET A 202 10.43 21.71 26.86
CA MET A 202 10.64 22.29 28.20
C MET A 202 12.13 22.44 28.57
N VAL A 203 12.93 21.42 28.20
CA VAL A 203 14.38 21.49 28.38
C VAL A 203 15.01 22.55 27.44
N HIS A 204 14.59 22.56 26.17
CA HIS A 204 15.08 23.51 25.18
C HIS A 204 14.84 24.97 25.59
N VAL A 205 13.67 25.30 26.13
CA VAL A 205 13.35 26.67 26.62
C VAL A 205 14.31 27.11 27.72
N ARG A 206 14.78 26.17 28.57
CA ARG A 206 15.73 26.45 29.66
C ARG A 206 17.18 26.54 29.18
N THR A 207 17.59 25.58 28.34
CA THR A 207 19.00 25.40 27.94
C THR A 207 19.38 26.18 26.68
N ARG A 208 18.38 26.42 25.81
CA ARG A 208 18.52 27.04 24.49
C ARG A 208 19.55 26.35 23.58
N THR A 209 19.78 25.05 23.76
CA THR A 209 20.73 24.27 22.98
C THR A 209 20.11 23.88 21.62
N LYS A 210 20.95 23.87 20.57
CA LYS A 210 20.51 23.59 19.21
C LYS A 210 20.07 22.13 19.02
N GLU A 211 20.67 21.23 19.76
CA GLU A 211 20.40 19.78 19.73
C GLU A 211 18.94 19.48 20.03
N PHE A 212 18.38 20.08 21.07
CA PHE A 212 16.97 19.89 21.41
C PHE A 212 16.02 20.50 20.37
N ALA A 213 16.39 21.60 19.73
CA ALA A 213 15.59 22.18 18.65
C ALA A 213 15.51 21.25 17.44
N ILE A 214 16.67 20.72 17.01
CA ILE A 214 16.72 19.77 15.89
C ILE A 214 15.99 18.48 16.24
N PHE A 215 16.15 17.96 17.46
CA PHE A 215 15.47 16.77 17.91
C PHE A 215 13.93 16.94 17.91
N ASN A 216 13.43 18.09 18.36
CA ASN A 216 12.00 18.40 18.29
C ASN A 216 11.50 18.46 16.84
N LEU A 217 12.31 18.98 15.92
CA LEU A 217 11.96 19.00 14.50
C LEU A 217 11.89 17.55 13.94
N VAL A 218 12.81 16.67 14.32
CA VAL A 218 12.75 15.24 13.96
C VAL A 218 11.45 14.62 14.48
N CYS A 219 11.10 14.81 15.75
CA CYS A 219 9.85 14.29 16.32
C CYS A 219 8.62 14.80 15.57
N LEU A 220 8.60 16.10 15.22
CA LEU A 220 7.51 16.69 14.44
C LEU A 220 7.40 16.06 13.05
N CYS A 221 8.52 15.85 12.36
CA CYS A 221 8.54 15.21 11.04
C CYS A 221 8.11 13.74 11.10
N VAL A 222 8.54 12.97 12.11
CA VAL A 222 8.12 11.58 12.31
C VAL A 222 6.63 11.50 12.61
N ALA A 223 6.10 12.40 13.45
CA ALA A 223 4.67 12.49 13.72
C ALA A 223 3.89 12.84 12.43
N GLY A 224 4.38 13.81 11.64
CA GLY A 224 3.80 14.18 10.36
C GLY A 224 3.77 13.03 9.34
N TYR A 225 4.86 12.28 9.21
CA TYR A 225 4.94 11.11 8.35
C TYR A 225 3.94 10.01 8.77
N SER A 226 3.86 9.74 10.08
CA SER A 226 2.90 8.78 10.63
C SER A 226 1.45 9.24 10.43
N LEU A 227 1.21 10.56 10.47
CA LEU A 227 -0.11 11.15 10.19
C LEU A 227 -0.51 10.94 8.71
N CYS A 228 0.43 11.10 7.77
CA CYS A 228 0.15 10.83 6.35
C CYS A 228 -0.36 9.41 6.14
N SER A 229 0.35 8.40 6.67
CA SER A 229 -0.08 7.00 6.60
C SER A 229 -1.45 6.74 7.26
N LEU A 230 -1.75 7.45 8.35
CA LEU A 230 -3.03 7.34 9.05
C LEU A 230 -4.18 7.91 8.23
N VAL A 231 -3.96 9.06 7.58
CA VAL A 231 -5.00 9.78 6.81
C VAL A 231 -5.46 8.97 5.59
N HIS A 232 -4.60 8.16 4.96
CA HIS A 232 -4.96 7.26 3.85
C HIS A 232 -6.05 6.25 4.21
N ASN A 233 -6.28 5.97 5.49
CA ASN A 233 -7.33 5.06 5.92
C ASN A 233 -8.72 5.67 5.96
N PHE A 234 -8.82 7.00 5.93
CA PHE A 234 -10.07 7.72 6.16
C PHE A 234 -10.49 8.63 5.00
N PHE A 235 -9.52 9.13 4.24
CA PHE A 235 -9.78 10.15 3.23
C PHE A 235 -9.30 9.72 1.85
N LEU A 236 -10.09 10.08 0.85
CA LEU A 236 -9.75 9.94 -0.56
C LEU A 236 -8.91 11.16 -0.99
N LEU A 237 -7.63 10.95 -1.21
CA LEU A 237 -6.66 12.02 -1.46
C LEU A 237 -6.10 11.97 -2.88
N PRO A 238 -5.71 13.12 -3.47
CA PRO A 238 -5.00 13.14 -4.73
C PRO A 238 -3.59 12.56 -4.55
N THR A 239 -3.19 11.60 -5.39
CA THR A 239 -1.96 10.83 -5.20
C THR A 239 -0.70 11.70 -5.28
N LYS A 240 -0.53 12.47 -6.37
CA LYS A 240 0.71 13.24 -6.61
C LYS A 240 1.07 14.21 -5.49
N PRO A 241 0.22 15.19 -5.09
CA PRO A 241 0.60 16.15 -4.06
C PRO A 241 0.81 15.48 -2.71
N TRP A 242 0.05 14.44 -2.42
CA TRP A 242 0.18 13.72 -1.15
C TRP A 242 1.47 12.92 -1.06
N TYR A 243 1.80 12.18 -2.11
CA TYR A 243 3.07 11.46 -2.20
C TYR A 243 4.29 12.39 -2.16
N ALA A 244 4.22 13.55 -2.82
CA ALA A 244 5.26 14.56 -2.77
C ALA A 244 5.47 15.04 -1.33
N LEU A 245 4.38 15.31 -0.59
CA LEU A 245 4.44 15.71 0.82
C LEU A 245 5.11 14.63 1.69
N GLU A 246 4.69 13.37 1.55
CA GLU A 246 5.30 12.25 2.28
C GLU A 246 6.80 12.11 2.00
N THR A 247 7.17 12.20 0.73
CA THR A 247 8.56 12.09 0.29
C THR A 247 9.39 13.26 0.83
N MET A 248 8.87 14.48 0.81
CA MET A 248 9.53 15.65 1.39
C MET A 248 9.76 15.49 2.90
N ILE A 249 8.74 15.03 3.64
CA ILE A 249 8.86 14.78 5.08
C ILE A 249 9.92 13.71 5.35
N TYR A 250 9.94 12.62 4.56
CA TYR A 250 10.94 11.56 4.70
C TYR A 250 12.38 12.08 4.53
N TYR A 251 12.66 12.85 3.46
CA TYR A 251 13.99 13.45 3.27
C TYR A 251 14.33 14.48 4.35
N LEU A 252 13.35 15.21 4.85
CA LEU A 252 13.55 16.14 5.95
C LEU A 252 13.96 15.41 7.24
N ILE A 253 13.34 14.26 7.55
CA ILE A 253 13.75 13.41 8.68
C ILE A 253 15.22 13.01 8.54
N LEU A 254 15.63 12.48 7.37
CA LEU A 254 17.02 12.07 7.12
C LEU A 254 17.98 13.26 7.29
N SER A 255 17.64 14.42 6.73
CA SER A 255 18.46 15.64 6.85
C SER A 255 18.60 16.10 8.30
N CYS A 256 17.51 16.08 9.06
CA CYS A 256 17.51 16.46 10.47
C CYS A 256 18.29 15.46 11.33
N MET A 257 18.21 14.16 11.04
CA MET A 257 19.00 13.13 11.74
C MET A 257 20.50 13.33 11.55
N ILE A 258 20.96 13.59 10.32
CA ILE A 258 22.39 13.88 10.04
C ILE A 258 22.82 15.16 10.79
N ARG A 259 21.99 16.20 10.79
CA ARG A 259 22.27 17.44 11.52
C ARG A 259 22.36 17.24 13.03
N LEU A 260 21.50 16.38 13.57
CA LEU A 260 21.51 16.02 14.98
C LEU A 260 22.80 15.28 15.35
N GLU A 261 23.21 14.32 14.50
CA GLU A 261 24.49 13.62 14.67
C GLU A 261 25.68 14.58 14.66
N ASP A 262 25.74 15.50 13.68
CA ASP A 262 26.80 16.51 13.60
C ASP A 262 26.86 17.41 14.86
N CYS A 263 25.71 17.77 15.41
CA CYS A 263 25.66 18.57 16.64
C CYS A 263 26.17 17.80 17.84
N ILE A 264 25.83 16.50 17.98
CA ILE A 264 26.25 15.67 19.11
C ILE A 264 27.74 15.34 19.05
N ILE A 265 28.27 15.03 17.85
CA ILE A 265 29.67 14.63 17.66
C ILE A 265 30.62 15.84 17.59
N GLY A 266 30.07 17.05 17.39
CA GLY A 266 30.85 18.27 17.24
C GLY A 266 31.67 18.38 15.94
N LYS A 267 31.37 17.53 14.94
CA LYS A 267 32.00 17.53 13.61
C LYS A 267 31.08 18.21 12.59
N LYS A 268 31.60 19.26 11.95
CA LYS A 268 30.91 19.91 10.83
C LYS A 268 31.05 19.08 9.56
N ARG A 269 30.19 18.10 9.32
CA ARG A 269 30.07 17.35 8.06
C ARG A 269 29.18 18.05 7.02
N GLY A 270 28.92 19.34 7.18
CA GLY A 270 27.89 20.08 6.48
C GLY A 270 28.02 20.29 4.97
N ILE A 271 28.94 19.63 4.27
CA ILE A 271 29.17 19.84 2.83
C ILE A 271 28.54 18.73 1.96
N TYR A 272 28.27 17.56 2.50
CA TYR A 272 27.80 16.42 1.69
C TYR A 272 26.29 16.37 1.44
N LEU A 273 25.50 17.23 2.05
CA LEU A 273 24.03 17.23 1.94
C LEU A 273 23.49 18.00 0.73
N PHE A 274 24.35 18.69 -0.03
CA PHE A 274 23.96 19.41 -1.24
C PHE A 274 24.19 18.64 -2.55
N LEU A 275 24.65 17.38 -2.47
CA LEU A 275 25.03 16.57 -3.63
C LEU A 275 24.20 15.25 -3.77
N LEU A 276 23.12 15.08 -3.00
CA LEU A 276 22.12 14.02 -3.19
C LEU A 276 20.75 14.65 -3.47
#